data_45d81a52d176f4160afd15a89d8e58bc
#
_entry.id   45d81a52d176f4160afd15a89d8e58bc
#
_cell.length_a   1.000
_cell.length_b   1.000
_cell.length_c   1.000
_cell.angle_alpha   90.00
_cell.angle_beta   90.00
_cell.angle_gamma   90.00
#
_symmetry.space_group_name_H-M   'P 1'
#
loop_
_entity.id
_entity.type
_entity.pdbx_description
1 polymer ?
#
loop_
_entity_poly.entity_id
_entity_poly.type
_entity_poly.pdbx_seq_one_letter_code
_entity_poly.pdbx_strand_id
1 'polypeptide(L)'
;MIEFYLIGSAITKKISLCKQPPNTGMKRRDLIRTLSAVTLWGSLSPRSVRAHPPARPVSVLPGPLPKAVAGIAIVDSKIATEATRLAQETSPPFLFNHAVRTFLLGALIGKASGLKVDHELLYIACILHDIGLTEQFMGDLPFEIQGAQAACRFLEAQGLAKDKSAIVWDGIAMHASAIGQFKQPEIALVGAGAGADVVGPDYSAIKKADVDEVVRAFPRLKFKGEFVRTCAGVVRQHQCGAICGFMRDIGERHVPAFHPRNICDAINEAPFDE
;
A
#
# COMPACT_ATOMS: atom_id res chain seq x y z
N MET A 1 10.10 0.09 -23.51
CA MET A 1 10.92 1.23 -23.05
C MET A 1 11.25 0.93 -21.60
N ILE A 2 12.50 0.59 -21.32
CA ILE A 2 12.96 0.14 -19.99
C ILE A 2 13.47 1.39 -19.29
N GLU A 3 12.76 1.84 -18.26
CA GLU A 3 13.26 2.90 -17.39
C GLU A 3 14.25 2.30 -16.39
N PHE A 4 15.50 2.72 -16.49
CA PHE A 4 16.56 2.37 -15.55
C PHE A 4 16.45 3.22 -14.28
N TYR A 5 16.23 2.57 -13.13
CA TYR A 5 16.39 3.20 -11.83
C TYR A 5 17.80 3.00 -11.31
N LEU A 6 18.57 4.07 -11.20
CA LEU A 6 19.86 4.07 -10.51
C LEU A 6 19.63 4.14 -9.00
N ILE A 7 19.80 3.02 -8.29
CA ILE A 7 19.95 3.00 -6.84
C ILE A 7 21.44 2.96 -6.52
N GLY A 8 22.02 4.14 -6.34
CA GLY A 8 23.38 4.33 -5.83
C GLY A 8 23.35 4.82 -4.39
N SER A 9 24.19 4.24 -3.55
CA SER A 9 24.38 4.46 -2.13
C SER A 9 24.47 5.94 -1.71
N ALA A 10 23.37 6.52 -1.24
CA ALA A 10 23.35 7.80 -0.54
C ALA A 10 22.14 7.90 0.41
N ILE A 11 22.10 7.02 1.41
CA ILE A 11 21.05 7.03 2.45
C ILE A 11 21.28 8.12 3.52
N THR A 12 22.18 9.06 3.34
CA THR A 12 22.51 10.06 4.37
C THR A 12 22.33 11.52 3.98
N LYS A 13 21.72 11.82 2.84
CA LYS A 13 21.23 13.19 2.60
C LYS A 13 19.75 13.14 2.29
N LYS A 14 18.95 13.71 3.20
CA LYS A 14 17.53 14.01 3.01
C LYS A 14 17.42 14.87 1.73
N ILE A 15 17.26 14.24 0.57
CA ILE A 15 16.95 14.96 -0.67
C ILE A 15 15.51 15.41 -0.51
N SER A 16 15.32 16.68 -0.16
CA SER A 16 14.02 17.33 -0.11
C SER A 16 13.52 17.53 -1.55
N LEU A 17 13.04 16.48 -2.18
CA LEU A 17 12.32 16.53 -3.45
C LEU A 17 10.87 17.00 -3.28
N CYS A 18 10.38 17.04 -2.04
CA CYS A 18 9.12 17.68 -1.66
C CYS A 18 9.40 19.08 -1.15
N LYS A 19 8.99 20.13 -1.86
CA LYS A 19 8.85 21.46 -1.27
C LYS A 19 7.73 21.38 -0.24
N GLN A 20 8.07 21.39 1.03
CA GLN A 20 7.09 21.70 2.07
C GLN A 20 6.56 23.12 1.80
N PRO A 21 5.26 23.38 2.02
CA PRO A 21 4.76 24.75 2.03
C PRO A 21 5.59 25.56 3.04
N PRO A 22 5.86 26.86 2.78
CA PRO A 22 6.69 27.67 3.64
C PRO A 22 6.14 27.58 5.06
N ASN A 23 6.93 27.01 5.96
CA ASN A 23 6.67 27.04 7.39
C ASN A 23 6.78 28.49 7.81
N THR A 24 5.66 29.19 7.96
CA THR A 24 5.60 30.49 8.61
C THR A 24 5.93 30.28 10.06
N GLY A 25 7.22 30.15 10.31
CA GLY A 25 7.79 29.96 11.64
C GLY A 25 7.54 31.18 12.52
N MET A 26 6.43 31.13 13.24
CA MET A 26 6.20 31.98 14.39
C MET A 26 7.14 31.52 15.50
N LYS A 27 8.20 32.31 15.75
CA LYS A 27 9.18 32.02 16.81
C LYS A 27 8.47 32.02 18.16
N ARG A 28 8.80 31.06 19.02
CA ARG A 28 8.27 30.89 20.39
C ARG A 28 8.26 32.18 21.26
N ARG A 29 8.98 33.23 20.86
CA ARG A 29 9.02 34.52 21.53
C ARG A 29 7.83 35.45 21.21
N ASP A 30 7.08 35.19 20.15
CA ASP A 30 5.97 36.05 19.71
C ASP A 30 4.63 35.64 20.36
N LEU A 31 4.58 34.47 21.02
CA LEU A 31 3.38 33.94 21.67
C LEU A 31 3.09 34.55 23.04
N ILE A 32 4.02 35.38 23.62
CA ILE A 32 3.87 35.91 24.98
C ILE A 32 3.44 37.39 24.99
N ARG A 33 3.35 38.07 23.86
CA ARG A 33 3.05 39.51 23.79
C ARG A 33 1.65 39.92 23.33
N THR A 34 0.75 38.99 23.08
CA THR A 34 -0.63 39.28 22.58
C THR A 34 -1.74 38.90 23.56
N LEU A 35 -1.43 38.79 24.87
CA LEU A 35 -2.43 38.62 25.92
C LEU A 35 -2.54 39.87 26.80
N SER A 36 -2.95 40.98 26.23
CA SER A 36 -3.48 42.11 27.01
C SER A 36 -4.21 43.06 26.09
N ALA A 37 -5.48 42.95 26.03
CA ALA A 37 -6.53 43.90 25.75
C ALA A 37 -7.62 43.28 24.83
N VAL A 38 -8.68 42.79 25.43
CA VAL A 38 -10.06 43.06 24.98
C VAL A 38 -11.00 42.73 26.12
N THR A 39 -11.51 43.80 26.71
CA THR A 39 -12.67 43.80 27.57
C THR A 39 -13.96 43.77 26.78
N LEU A 40 -14.91 43.00 27.27
CA LEU A 40 -16.37 43.10 27.11
C LEU A 40 -16.94 43.27 25.68
N TRP A 41 -17.61 42.24 25.21
CA TRP A 41 -19.01 42.37 24.70
C TRP A 41 -19.71 41.00 24.57
N GLY A 42 -20.88 40.94 25.21
CA GLY A 42 -22.08 40.21 24.73
C GLY A 42 -22.05 38.71 24.62
N SER A 43 -22.57 38.04 25.62
CA SER A 43 -23.03 36.65 25.61
C SER A 43 -24.06 36.37 24.50
N LEU A 44 -23.62 35.69 23.47
CA LEU A 44 -24.45 34.84 22.62
C LEU A 44 -23.76 33.48 22.52
N SER A 45 -24.27 32.52 23.29
CA SER A 45 -23.83 31.13 23.23
C SER A 45 -24.07 30.55 21.84
N PRO A 46 -23.05 30.16 21.08
CA PRO A 46 -23.29 29.29 19.95
C PRO A 46 -23.62 27.90 20.51
N ARG A 47 -24.83 27.42 20.18
CA ARG A 47 -25.20 26.03 20.38
C ARG A 47 -24.09 25.18 19.76
N SER A 48 -23.36 24.46 20.61
CA SER A 48 -22.41 23.46 20.17
C SER A 48 -23.19 22.38 19.40
N VAL A 49 -23.11 22.44 18.09
CA VAL A 49 -23.45 21.30 17.25
C VAL A 49 -22.39 20.25 17.59
N ARG A 50 -22.75 19.28 18.43
CA ARG A 50 -21.95 18.08 18.61
C ARG A 50 -21.81 17.44 17.24
N ALA A 51 -20.64 17.61 16.60
CA ALA A 51 -20.26 16.77 15.49
C ALA A 51 -20.27 15.33 16.03
N HIS A 52 -21.21 14.52 15.57
CA HIS A 52 -21.15 13.09 15.76
C HIS A 52 -19.85 12.63 15.10
N PRO A 53 -18.98 11.88 15.80
CA PRO A 53 -17.87 11.21 15.13
C PRO A 53 -18.49 10.37 14.00
N PRO A 54 -17.86 10.33 12.80
CA PRO A 54 -18.34 9.48 11.73
C PRO A 54 -18.48 8.07 12.31
N ALA A 55 -19.65 7.46 12.13
CA ALA A 55 -19.91 6.10 12.55
C ALA A 55 -18.81 5.25 11.94
N ARG A 56 -18.01 4.58 12.79
CA ARG A 56 -17.08 3.56 12.32
C ARG A 56 -17.90 2.61 11.44
N PRO A 57 -17.47 2.35 10.19
CA PRO A 57 -18.13 1.33 9.41
C PRO A 57 -18.14 0.07 10.28
N VAL A 58 -19.32 -0.48 10.51
CA VAL A 58 -19.47 -1.79 11.18
C VAL A 58 -18.75 -2.75 10.25
N SER A 59 -17.51 -3.10 10.60
CA SER A 59 -16.76 -4.16 9.94
C SER A 59 -17.56 -5.44 10.25
N VAL A 60 -18.41 -5.83 9.32
CA VAL A 60 -18.89 -7.22 9.28
C VAL A 60 -17.62 -7.99 8.89
N LEU A 61 -16.95 -8.53 9.90
CA LEU A 61 -15.83 -9.44 9.66
C LEU A 61 -16.34 -10.52 8.70
N PRO A 62 -15.70 -10.73 7.55
CA PRO A 62 -16.06 -11.82 6.68
C PRO A 62 -16.03 -13.11 7.50
N GLY A 63 -17.00 -14.00 7.29
CA GLY A 63 -16.98 -15.33 7.90
C GLY A 63 -15.67 -16.06 7.61
N PRO A 64 -15.47 -17.26 8.17
CA PRO A 64 -14.24 -18.02 7.94
C PRO A 64 -14.00 -18.17 6.44
N LEU A 65 -12.72 -18.00 6.02
CA LEU A 65 -12.34 -18.18 4.63
C LEU A 65 -12.63 -19.61 4.14
N PRO A 66 -12.96 -19.81 2.85
CA PRO A 66 -13.12 -21.15 2.29
C PRO A 66 -11.78 -21.91 2.39
N LYS A 67 -11.83 -23.23 2.50
CA LYS A 67 -10.62 -24.05 2.58
C LYS A 67 -9.79 -24.02 1.29
N ALA A 68 -10.45 -23.90 0.15
CA ALA A 68 -9.79 -23.82 -1.16
C ALA A 68 -10.69 -23.09 -2.16
N VAL A 69 -10.07 -22.48 -3.20
CA VAL A 69 -10.73 -21.85 -4.34
C VAL A 69 -9.93 -22.17 -5.59
N ALA A 70 -10.59 -22.56 -6.68
CA ALA A 70 -9.97 -22.95 -7.95
C ALA A 70 -8.82 -23.98 -7.76
N GLY A 71 -8.99 -24.90 -6.82
CA GLY A 71 -8.00 -25.93 -6.52
C GLY A 71 -6.71 -25.41 -5.85
N ILE A 72 -6.73 -24.19 -5.31
CA ILE A 72 -5.68 -23.60 -4.47
C ILE A 72 -6.17 -23.58 -3.03
N ALA A 73 -5.45 -24.26 -2.13
CA ALA A 73 -5.76 -24.26 -0.69
C ALA A 73 -5.44 -22.88 -0.10
N ILE A 74 -6.35 -22.34 0.71
CA ILE A 74 -6.05 -21.18 1.56
C ILE A 74 -5.19 -21.66 2.73
N VAL A 75 -4.11 -20.92 3.01
CA VAL A 75 -3.19 -21.27 4.08
C VAL A 75 -3.77 -20.89 5.43
N ASP A 76 -3.82 -21.85 6.37
CA ASP A 76 -4.45 -21.74 7.69
C ASP A 76 -3.48 -21.98 8.87
N SER A 77 -2.17 -21.89 8.61
CA SER A 77 -1.19 -21.92 9.70
C SER A 77 -1.43 -20.78 10.70
N LYS A 78 -0.92 -20.92 11.90
CA LYS A 78 -1.08 -19.91 12.95
C LYS A 78 -0.65 -18.52 12.46
N ILE A 79 0.51 -18.41 11.82
CA ILE A 79 1.03 -17.12 11.36
C ILE A 79 0.24 -16.57 10.16
N ALA A 80 -0.21 -17.42 9.24
CA ALA A 80 -1.08 -17.03 8.13
C ALA A 80 -2.44 -16.53 8.64
N THR A 81 -3.00 -17.18 9.66
CA THR A 81 -4.24 -16.76 10.32
C THR A 81 -4.09 -15.38 10.97
N GLU A 82 -2.99 -15.12 11.67
CA GLU A 82 -2.73 -13.80 12.27
C GLU A 82 -2.51 -12.71 11.21
N ALA A 83 -1.81 -13.03 10.11
CA ALA A 83 -1.66 -12.11 8.97
C ALA A 83 -3.02 -11.79 8.34
N THR A 84 -3.87 -12.80 8.16
CA THR A 84 -5.23 -12.64 7.66
C THR A 84 -6.07 -11.74 8.57
N ARG A 85 -6.00 -11.96 9.87
CA ARG A 85 -6.69 -11.14 10.87
C ARG A 85 -6.25 -9.67 10.79
N LEU A 86 -4.93 -9.43 10.74
CA LEU A 86 -4.40 -8.07 10.60
C LEU A 86 -4.93 -7.39 9.33
N ALA A 87 -4.88 -8.08 8.18
CA ALA A 87 -5.40 -7.54 6.92
C ALA A 87 -6.91 -7.26 6.98
N GLN A 88 -7.70 -8.13 7.60
CA GLN A 88 -9.15 -7.92 7.78
C GLN A 88 -9.48 -6.74 8.68
N GLU A 89 -8.71 -6.55 9.75
CA GLU A 89 -8.93 -5.47 10.72
C GLU A 89 -8.54 -4.09 10.17
N THR A 90 -7.55 -4.05 9.26
CA THR A 90 -6.98 -2.78 8.78
C THR A 90 -7.46 -2.39 7.39
N SER A 91 -7.86 -3.34 6.55
CA SER A 91 -8.22 -3.08 5.16
C SER A 91 -9.73 -2.99 4.96
N PRO A 92 -10.21 -2.07 4.11
CA PRO A 92 -11.59 -2.11 3.66
C PRO A 92 -11.86 -3.41 2.87
N PRO A 93 -13.13 -3.90 2.83
CA PRO A 93 -13.46 -5.20 2.24
C PRO A 93 -12.98 -5.41 0.80
N PHE A 94 -13.01 -4.38 -0.05
CA PHE A 94 -12.53 -4.50 -1.43
C PHE A 94 -11.03 -4.76 -1.50
N LEU A 95 -10.23 -4.15 -0.59
CA LEU A 95 -8.78 -4.28 -0.55
C LEU A 95 -8.38 -5.64 0.07
N PHE A 96 -9.07 -6.08 1.12
CA PHE A 96 -8.90 -7.42 1.65
C PHE A 96 -9.21 -8.50 0.60
N ASN A 97 -10.33 -8.38 -0.12
CA ASN A 97 -10.66 -9.30 -1.20
C ASN A 97 -9.60 -9.26 -2.33
N HIS A 98 -9.03 -8.09 -2.63
CA HIS A 98 -7.92 -7.96 -3.56
C HIS A 98 -6.71 -8.76 -3.08
N ALA A 99 -6.33 -8.63 -1.82
CA ALA A 99 -5.19 -9.34 -1.25
C ALA A 99 -5.35 -10.87 -1.33
N VAL A 100 -6.55 -11.38 -1.06
CA VAL A 100 -6.84 -12.82 -1.22
C VAL A 100 -6.82 -13.25 -2.69
N ARG A 101 -7.40 -12.46 -3.60
CA ARG A 101 -7.33 -12.76 -5.04
C ARG A 101 -5.90 -12.71 -5.56
N THR A 102 -5.06 -11.78 -5.07
CA THR A 102 -3.64 -11.71 -5.38
C THR A 102 -2.93 -13.03 -5.08
N PHE A 103 -3.17 -13.62 -3.89
CA PHE A 103 -2.63 -14.93 -3.55
C PHE A 103 -3.14 -16.03 -4.50
N LEU A 104 -4.46 -16.12 -4.71
CA LEU A 104 -5.05 -17.17 -5.52
C LEU A 104 -4.57 -17.13 -6.96
N LEU A 105 -4.53 -15.94 -7.56
CA LEU A 105 -4.04 -15.73 -8.92
C LEU A 105 -2.53 -15.99 -9.04
N GLY A 106 -1.74 -15.50 -8.09
CA GLY A 106 -0.30 -15.78 -8.02
C GLY A 106 -0.02 -17.29 -7.92
N ALA A 107 -0.74 -18.00 -7.04
CA ALA A 107 -0.60 -19.44 -6.89
C ALA A 107 -1.04 -20.22 -8.14
N LEU A 108 -2.10 -19.79 -8.83
CA LEU A 108 -2.52 -20.38 -10.12
C LEU A 108 -1.45 -20.18 -11.19
N ILE A 109 -0.86 -18.99 -11.30
CA ILE A 109 0.25 -18.70 -12.22
C ILE A 109 1.46 -19.56 -11.87
N GLY A 110 1.84 -19.64 -10.61
CA GLY A 110 2.95 -20.49 -10.16
C GLY A 110 2.76 -21.97 -10.47
N LYS A 111 1.55 -22.49 -10.23
CA LYS A 111 1.16 -23.86 -10.57
C LYS A 111 1.23 -24.13 -12.08
N ALA A 112 0.70 -23.23 -12.90
CA ALA A 112 0.72 -23.36 -14.34
C ALA A 112 2.16 -23.30 -14.90
N SER A 113 3.03 -22.54 -14.27
CA SER A 113 4.47 -22.42 -14.61
C SER A 113 5.35 -23.52 -14.01
N GLY A 114 4.79 -24.47 -13.27
CA GLY A 114 5.53 -25.57 -12.63
C GLY A 114 6.52 -25.11 -11.56
N LEU A 115 6.33 -23.94 -10.95
CA LEU A 115 7.20 -23.39 -9.94
C LEU A 115 7.04 -24.10 -8.59
N LYS A 116 8.15 -24.33 -7.90
CA LYS A 116 8.14 -24.74 -6.49
C LYS A 116 8.07 -23.50 -5.62
N VAL A 117 7.06 -23.39 -4.78
CA VAL A 117 6.72 -22.19 -4.01
C VAL A 117 6.44 -22.57 -2.57
N ASP A 118 7.01 -21.83 -1.62
CA ASP A 118 6.52 -21.84 -0.25
C ASP A 118 5.18 -21.08 -0.19
N HIS A 119 4.09 -21.85 -0.19
CA HIS A 119 2.74 -21.29 -0.21
C HIS A 119 2.42 -20.45 1.03
N GLU A 120 3.04 -20.73 2.18
CA GLU A 120 2.85 -19.94 3.39
C GLU A 120 3.45 -18.55 3.22
N LEU A 121 4.69 -18.45 2.73
CA LEU A 121 5.34 -17.16 2.49
C LEU A 121 4.64 -16.36 1.39
N LEU A 122 4.25 -17.02 0.29
CA LEU A 122 3.48 -16.38 -0.78
C LEU A 122 2.15 -15.85 -0.23
N TYR A 123 1.41 -16.67 0.55
CA TYR A 123 0.14 -16.26 1.13
C TYR A 123 0.30 -15.03 2.02
N ILE A 124 1.22 -15.08 2.96
CA ILE A 124 1.47 -13.99 3.91
C ILE A 124 1.85 -12.70 3.17
N ALA A 125 2.77 -12.80 2.20
CA ALA A 125 3.17 -11.64 1.41
C ALA A 125 1.99 -11.05 0.63
N CYS A 126 1.18 -11.88 -0.04
CA CYS A 126 -0.01 -11.42 -0.77
C CYS A 126 -1.07 -10.82 0.15
N ILE A 127 -1.34 -11.40 1.32
CA ILE A 127 -2.37 -10.88 2.23
C ILE A 127 -1.99 -9.52 2.79
N LEU A 128 -0.70 -9.23 2.95
CA LEU A 128 -0.20 -8.00 3.56
C LEU A 128 0.37 -6.98 2.56
N HIS A 129 0.37 -7.27 1.23
CA HIS A 129 1.10 -6.43 0.27
C HIS A 129 0.63 -4.98 0.21
N ASP A 130 -0.64 -4.74 0.43
CA ASP A 130 -1.28 -3.43 0.31
C ASP A 130 -1.62 -2.77 1.67
N ILE A 131 -1.18 -3.33 2.81
CA ILE A 131 -1.51 -2.72 4.12
C ILE A 131 -0.93 -1.30 4.25
N GLY A 132 0.12 -0.96 3.52
CA GLY A 132 0.67 0.40 3.47
C GLY A 132 -0.27 1.44 2.86
N LEU A 133 -1.34 1.03 2.17
CA LEU A 133 -2.42 1.89 1.69
C LEU A 133 -3.48 2.19 2.76
N THR A 134 -3.42 1.51 3.91
CA THR A 134 -4.42 1.65 4.98
C THR A 134 -4.08 2.78 5.94
N GLU A 135 -5.10 3.38 6.56
CA GLU A 135 -4.95 4.51 7.48
C GLU A 135 -3.95 4.23 8.61
N GLN A 136 -3.89 2.98 9.07
CA GLN A 136 -3.00 2.59 10.17
C GLN A 136 -1.53 2.57 9.77
N PHE A 137 -1.21 2.32 8.49
CA PHE A 137 0.17 2.05 8.05
C PHE A 137 0.68 2.99 6.97
N MET A 138 -0.17 3.84 6.36
CA MET A 138 0.31 4.83 5.39
C MET A 138 1.27 5.83 6.03
N GLY A 139 2.17 6.42 5.23
CA GLY A 139 3.16 7.38 5.70
C GLY A 139 3.97 7.97 4.56
N ASP A 140 5.08 8.66 4.88
CA ASP A 140 5.86 9.45 3.93
C ASP A 140 6.80 8.63 3.02
N LEU A 141 6.96 7.33 3.28
CA LEU A 141 7.65 6.42 2.36
C LEU A 141 6.66 5.88 1.32
N PRO A 142 7.14 5.32 0.19
CA PRO A 142 6.29 4.56 -0.71
C PRO A 142 5.47 3.52 0.05
N PHE A 143 4.20 3.35 -0.30
CA PHE A 143 3.28 2.50 0.46
C PHE A 143 3.75 1.05 0.53
N GLU A 144 4.44 0.58 -0.51
CA GLU A 144 5.05 -0.75 -0.56
C GLU A 144 6.09 -0.92 0.55
N ILE A 145 6.91 0.10 0.78
CA ILE A 145 7.93 0.11 1.85
C ILE A 145 7.28 0.23 3.23
N GLN A 146 6.28 1.11 3.37
CA GLN A 146 5.51 1.23 4.62
C GLN A 146 4.85 -0.09 4.99
N GLY A 147 4.18 -0.73 4.02
CA GLY A 147 3.55 -2.02 4.18
C GLY A 147 4.55 -3.13 4.53
N ALA A 148 5.66 -3.23 3.80
CA ALA A 148 6.70 -4.22 4.04
C ALA A 148 7.29 -4.11 5.45
N GLN A 149 7.61 -2.89 5.90
CA GLN A 149 8.14 -2.66 7.25
C GLN A 149 7.11 -2.99 8.34
N ALA A 150 5.84 -2.65 8.13
CA ALA A 150 4.78 -2.94 9.08
C ALA A 150 4.53 -4.45 9.18
N ALA A 151 4.44 -5.14 8.03
CA ALA A 151 4.26 -6.58 7.95
C ALA A 151 5.39 -7.33 8.65
N CYS A 152 6.65 -7.01 8.36
CA CYS A 152 7.78 -7.71 8.97
C CYS A 152 7.85 -7.51 10.48
N ARG A 153 7.65 -6.28 10.98
CA ARG A 153 7.58 -6.05 12.44
C ARG A 153 6.51 -6.91 13.10
N PHE A 154 5.33 -6.98 12.49
CA PHE A 154 4.23 -7.80 13.00
C PHE A 154 4.57 -9.29 12.96
N LEU A 155 5.08 -9.80 11.84
CA LEU A 155 5.36 -11.22 11.64
C LEU A 155 6.52 -11.71 12.52
N GLU A 156 7.57 -10.92 12.68
CA GLU A 156 8.68 -11.23 13.58
C GLU A 156 8.23 -11.27 15.04
N ALA A 157 7.32 -10.38 15.45
CA ALA A 157 6.70 -10.42 16.77
C ALA A 157 5.82 -11.67 16.95
N GLN A 158 5.29 -12.28 15.87
CA GLN A 158 4.56 -13.55 15.87
C GLN A 158 5.50 -14.77 15.76
N GLY A 159 6.82 -14.56 15.69
CA GLY A 159 7.83 -15.61 15.65
C GLY A 159 8.27 -16.08 14.27
N LEU A 160 7.95 -15.33 13.19
CA LEU A 160 8.51 -15.61 11.87
C LEU A 160 10.03 -15.40 11.88
N ALA A 161 10.77 -16.39 11.37
CA ALA A 161 12.22 -16.29 11.28
C ALA A 161 12.64 -15.14 10.35
N LYS A 162 13.76 -14.47 10.65
CA LYS A 162 14.18 -13.25 9.94
C LYS A 162 14.47 -13.47 8.46
N ASP A 163 15.01 -14.61 8.08
CA ASP A 163 15.23 -14.99 6.69
C ASP A 163 13.93 -15.11 5.91
N LYS A 164 12.91 -15.71 6.52
CA LYS A 164 11.54 -15.77 5.95
C LYS A 164 10.87 -14.40 5.93
N SER A 165 11.04 -13.60 6.98
CA SER A 165 10.56 -12.22 7.04
C SER A 165 11.16 -11.36 5.92
N ALA A 166 12.43 -11.54 5.58
CA ALA A 166 13.08 -10.85 4.48
C ALA A 166 12.46 -11.19 3.10
N ILE A 167 12.07 -12.45 2.88
CA ILE A 167 11.36 -12.85 1.66
C ILE A 167 9.99 -12.16 1.57
N VAL A 168 9.24 -12.13 2.67
CA VAL A 168 7.96 -11.42 2.74
C VAL A 168 8.14 -9.93 2.49
N TRP A 169 9.19 -9.33 3.09
CA TRP A 169 9.52 -7.91 2.88
C TRP A 169 9.77 -7.62 1.40
N ASP A 170 10.65 -8.40 0.75
CA ASP A 170 10.96 -8.26 -0.68
C ASP A 170 9.68 -8.43 -1.54
N GLY A 171 8.84 -9.43 -1.23
CA GLY A 171 7.59 -9.67 -1.92
C GLY A 171 6.64 -8.47 -1.86
N ILE A 172 6.50 -7.87 -0.68
CA ILE A 172 5.65 -6.68 -0.49
C ILE A 172 6.31 -5.45 -1.12
N ALA A 173 7.59 -5.20 -0.86
CA ALA A 173 8.27 -3.98 -1.33
C ALA A 173 8.41 -3.91 -2.86
N MET A 174 8.42 -5.05 -3.55
CA MET A 174 8.67 -5.12 -4.99
C MET A 174 7.44 -5.49 -5.83
N HIS A 175 6.26 -5.73 -5.21
CA HIS A 175 5.10 -6.25 -5.93
C HIS A 175 4.60 -5.32 -7.06
N ALA A 176 4.77 -4.01 -6.91
CA ALA A 176 4.42 -3.01 -7.92
C ALA A 176 5.57 -2.68 -8.88
N SER A 177 6.71 -3.36 -8.76
CA SER A 177 7.92 -3.13 -9.54
C SER A 177 8.21 -4.30 -10.47
N ALA A 178 8.66 -4.01 -11.69
CA ALA A 178 9.14 -5.03 -12.62
C ALA A 178 10.36 -5.82 -12.09
N ILE A 179 11.05 -5.34 -11.06
CA ILE A 179 12.22 -6.01 -10.49
C ILE A 179 11.82 -7.31 -9.78
N GLY A 180 10.66 -7.34 -9.13
CA GLY A 180 10.19 -8.51 -8.38
C GLY A 180 10.12 -9.78 -9.21
N GLN A 181 9.82 -9.68 -10.52
CA GLN A 181 9.75 -10.85 -11.42
C GLN A 181 11.07 -11.60 -11.60
N PHE A 182 12.21 -10.98 -11.31
CA PHE A 182 13.55 -11.58 -11.42
C PHE A 182 14.05 -12.18 -10.10
N LYS A 183 13.22 -12.16 -9.08
CA LYS A 183 13.49 -12.74 -7.77
C LYS A 183 12.96 -14.17 -7.68
N GLN A 184 13.13 -14.79 -6.52
CA GLN A 184 12.58 -16.12 -6.25
C GLN A 184 11.05 -16.16 -6.36
N PRO A 185 10.45 -17.34 -6.59
CA PRO A 185 9.05 -17.48 -6.93
C PRO A 185 8.08 -16.78 -5.98
N GLU A 186 8.31 -16.84 -4.67
CA GLU A 186 7.44 -16.21 -3.66
C GLU A 186 7.32 -14.71 -3.87
N ILE A 187 8.42 -14.05 -4.25
CA ILE A 187 8.47 -12.61 -4.50
C ILE A 187 7.83 -12.28 -5.85
N ALA A 188 8.23 -12.99 -6.91
CA ALA A 188 7.74 -12.77 -8.26
C ALA A 188 6.21 -12.94 -8.36
N LEU A 189 5.67 -13.94 -7.67
CA LEU A 189 4.24 -14.28 -7.74
C LEU A 189 3.34 -13.31 -6.97
N VAL A 190 3.85 -12.55 -5.99
CA VAL A 190 3.08 -11.45 -5.39
C VAL A 190 2.75 -10.41 -6.45
N GLY A 191 3.76 -9.94 -7.19
CA GLY A 191 3.57 -8.96 -8.26
C GLY A 191 2.73 -9.50 -9.42
N ALA A 192 2.95 -10.76 -9.82
CA ALA A 192 2.16 -11.39 -10.87
C ALA A 192 0.68 -11.53 -10.50
N GLY A 193 0.37 -11.94 -9.27
CA GLY A 193 -0.99 -12.05 -8.75
C GLY A 193 -1.67 -10.69 -8.61
N ALA A 194 -0.98 -9.69 -8.05
CA ALA A 194 -1.48 -8.32 -7.93
C ALA A 194 -1.77 -7.71 -9.31
N GLY A 195 -0.82 -7.82 -10.25
CA GLY A 195 -1.00 -7.35 -11.61
C GLY A 195 -2.18 -8.03 -12.31
N ALA A 196 -2.30 -9.36 -12.18
CA ALA A 196 -3.42 -10.10 -12.75
C ALA A 196 -4.78 -9.62 -12.22
N ASP A 197 -4.89 -9.25 -10.95
CA ASP A 197 -6.14 -8.71 -10.42
C ASP A 197 -6.37 -7.24 -10.77
N VAL A 198 -5.34 -6.41 -10.82
CA VAL A 198 -5.49 -4.96 -11.07
C VAL A 198 -5.75 -4.66 -12.56
N VAL A 199 -4.90 -5.17 -13.44
CA VAL A 199 -4.93 -4.84 -14.88
C VAL A 199 -5.51 -5.93 -15.76
N GLY A 200 -5.66 -7.14 -15.23
CA GLY A 200 -6.22 -8.31 -15.90
C GLY A 200 -5.23 -9.45 -16.04
N PRO A 201 -5.72 -10.70 -15.96
CA PRO A 201 -4.89 -11.89 -16.08
C PRO A 201 -4.52 -12.18 -17.53
N ASP A 202 -3.37 -12.83 -17.72
CA ASP A 202 -3.04 -13.48 -18.98
C ASP A 202 -3.75 -14.85 -19.05
N TYR A 203 -4.79 -14.93 -19.85
CA TYR A 203 -5.57 -16.16 -20.03
C TYR A 203 -4.84 -17.25 -20.82
N SER A 204 -3.64 -17.00 -21.37
CA SER A 204 -2.77 -18.05 -21.88
C SER A 204 -2.04 -18.77 -20.74
N ALA A 205 -1.85 -18.12 -19.61
CA ALA A 205 -1.17 -18.68 -18.44
C ALA A 205 -2.12 -19.36 -17.46
N ILE A 206 -3.36 -18.85 -17.28
CA ILE A 206 -4.35 -19.40 -16.34
C ILE A 206 -5.74 -19.49 -16.99
N LYS A 207 -6.52 -20.50 -16.58
CA LYS A 207 -7.86 -20.72 -17.14
C LYS A 207 -8.85 -19.66 -16.70
N LYS A 208 -9.65 -19.15 -17.63
CA LYS A 208 -10.73 -18.20 -17.34
C LYS A 208 -11.69 -18.72 -16.25
N ALA A 209 -12.03 -20.01 -16.28
CA ALA A 209 -12.93 -20.62 -15.30
C ALA A 209 -12.39 -20.52 -13.85
N ASP A 210 -11.07 -20.70 -13.67
CA ASP A 210 -10.42 -20.57 -12.37
C ASP A 210 -10.46 -19.10 -11.88
N VAL A 211 -10.22 -18.15 -12.79
CA VAL A 211 -10.34 -16.69 -12.48
C VAL A 211 -11.77 -16.32 -12.10
N ASP A 212 -12.76 -16.84 -12.84
CA ASP A 212 -14.20 -16.60 -12.56
C ASP A 212 -14.60 -17.17 -11.18
N GLU A 213 -14.03 -18.33 -10.79
CA GLU A 213 -14.24 -18.91 -9.46
C GLU A 213 -13.62 -18.05 -8.36
N VAL A 214 -12.39 -17.58 -8.57
CA VAL A 214 -11.69 -16.65 -7.63
C VAL A 214 -12.50 -15.37 -7.42
N VAL A 215 -12.98 -14.74 -8.51
CA VAL A 215 -13.76 -13.49 -8.42
C VAL A 215 -15.13 -13.73 -7.79
N ARG A 216 -15.74 -14.91 -7.98
CA ARG A 216 -16.99 -15.28 -7.33
C ARG A 216 -16.81 -15.47 -5.82
N ALA A 217 -15.74 -16.15 -5.40
CA ALA A 217 -15.43 -16.37 -4.00
C ALA A 217 -15.05 -15.08 -3.25
N PHE A 218 -14.32 -14.18 -3.92
CA PHE A 218 -13.88 -12.89 -3.40
C PHE A 218 -14.29 -11.75 -4.35
N PRO A 219 -15.53 -11.25 -4.23
CA PRO A 219 -16.06 -10.23 -5.13
C PRO A 219 -15.23 -8.94 -5.15
N ARG A 220 -15.19 -8.27 -6.30
CA ARG A 220 -14.38 -7.07 -6.51
C ARG A 220 -14.90 -5.82 -5.77
N LEU A 221 -16.15 -5.75 -5.38
CA LEU A 221 -16.73 -4.67 -4.58
C LEU A 221 -16.39 -3.26 -5.10
N LYS A 222 -16.58 -3.02 -6.41
CA LYS A 222 -16.23 -1.78 -7.11
C LYS A 222 -14.72 -1.44 -7.08
N PHE A 223 -13.88 -2.45 -6.99
CA PHE A 223 -12.43 -2.34 -6.83
C PHE A 223 -11.79 -1.22 -7.66
N LYS A 224 -12.06 -1.11 -8.96
CA LYS A 224 -11.43 -0.10 -9.83
C LYS A 224 -11.54 1.32 -9.27
N GLY A 225 -12.74 1.74 -8.88
CA GLY A 225 -12.97 3.09 -8.35
C GLY A 225 -12.47 3.25 -6.91
N GLU A 226 -12.68 2.22 -6.07
CA GLU A 226 -12.24 2.26 -4.67
C GLU A 226 -10.72 2.27 -4.55
N PHE A 227 -10.02 1.47 -5.35
CA PHE A 227 -8.56 1.41 -5.36
C PHE A 227 -7.95 2.76 -5.77
N VAL A 228 -8.42 3.35 -6.87
CA VAL A 228 -7.96 4.69 -7.30
C VAL A 228 -8.23 5.75 -6.23
N ARG A 229 -9.41 5.73 -5.58
CA ARG A 229 -9.73 6.67 -4.49
C ARG A 229 -8.80 6.51 -3.29
N THR A 230 -8.52 5.27 -2.91
CA THR A 230 -7.61 4.96 -1.79
C THR A 230 -6.21 5.47 -2.09
N CYS A 231 -5.65 5.13 -3.25
CA CYS A 231 -4.33 5.61 -3.67
C CYS A 231 -4.27 7.14 -3.74
N ALA A 232 -5.26 7.79 -4.36
CA ALA A 232 -5.32 9.26 -4.38
C ALA A 232 -5.46 9.86 -2.98
N GLY A 233 -6.09 9.15 -2.04
CA GLY A 233 -6.16 9.52 -0.62
C GLY A 233 -4.78 9.52 0.04
N VAL A 234 -4.00 8.47 -0.18
CA VAL A 234 -2.61 8.36 0.30
C VAL A 234 -1.75 9.48 -0.30
N VAL A 235 -1.83 9.71 -1.63
CA VAL A 235 -1.06 10.78 -2.29
C VAL A 235 -1.40 12.15 -1.72
N ARG A 236 -2.66 12.44 -1.43
CA ARG A 236 -3.05 13.74 -0.81
C ARG A 236 -2.41 13.97 0.54
N GLN A 237 -2.23 12.93 1.33
CA GLN A 237 -1.69 13.01 2.69
C GLN A 237 -0.17 12.86 2.72
N HIS A 238 0.40 12.04 1.83
CA HIS A 238 1.80 11.60 1.85
C HIS A 238 2.45 11.69 0.46
N GLN A 239 2.55 12.92 -0.07
CA GLN A 239 3.04 13.16 -1.44
C GLN A 239 4.45 12.63 -1.69
N CYS A 240 5.33 12.66 -0.68
CA CYS A 240 6.72 12.21 -0.82
C CYS A 240 6.84 10.73 -1.16
N GLY A 241 5.94 9.89 -0.67
CA GLY A 241 5.90 8.46 -0.99
C GLY A 241 5.38 8.13 -2.38
N ALA A 242 4.80 9.11 -3.08
CA ALA A 242 4.13 8.92 -4.37
C ALA A 242 4.90 9.53 -5.57
N ILE A 243 6.17 9.88 -5.42
CA ILE A 243 6.95 10.56 -6.46
C ILE A 243 7.36 9.67 -7.63
N CYS A 244 7.17 8.36 -7.54
CA CYS A 244 7.50 7.39 -8.58
C CYS A 244 6.44 6.28 -8.65
N GLY A 245 6.55 5.44 -9.69
CA GLY A 245 5.65 4.33 -9.92
C GLY A 245 4.21 4.76 -10.24
N PHE A 246 3.27 3.81 -10.18
CA PHE A 246 1.87 4.06 -10.52
C PHE A 246 1.16 5.05 -9.57
N MET A 247 1.67 5.21 -8.35
CA MET A 247 1.16 6.22 -7.40
C MET A 247 1.36 7.64 -7.91
N ARG A 248 2.45 7.89 -8.66
CA ARG A 248 2.68 9.16 -9.35
C ARG A 248 1.61 9.41 -10.41
N ASP A 249 1.32 8.43 -11.26
CA ASP A 249 0.30 8.55 -12.31
C ASP A 249 -1.08 8.86 -11.73
N ILE A 250 -1.43 8.19 -10.62
CA ILE A 250 -2.68 8.45 -9.89
C ILE A 250 -2.67 9.85 -9.29
N GLY A 251 -1.57 10.27 -8.68
CA GLY A 251 -1.42 11.59 -8.08
C GLY A 251 -1.57 12.70 -9.12
N GLU A 252 -0.85 12.64 -10.22
CA GLU A 252 -0.92 13.62 -11.32
C GLU A 252 -2.33 13.73 -11.93
N ARG A 253 -3.07 12.62 -11.98
CA ARG A 253 -4.42 12.60 -12.55
C ARG A 253 -5.53 12.99 -11.59
N HIS A 254 -5.42 12.66 -10.30
CA HIS A 254 -6.51 12.71 -9.33
C HIS A 254 -6.26 13.62 -8.12
N VAL A 255 -5.07 14.24 -8.01
CA VAL A 255 -4.72 15.11 -6.89
C VAL A 255 -4.21 16.46 -7.42
N PRO A 256 -5.07 17.49 -7.55
CA PRO A 256 -4.71 18.76 -8.21
C PRO A 256 -3.50 19.48 -7.62
N ALA A 257 -3.20 19.28 -6.33
CA ALA A 257 -2.04 19.88 -5.66
C ALA A 257 -0.77 19.02 -5.73
N PHE A 258 -0.79 17.90 -6.44
CA PHE A 258 0.36 17.02 -6.59
C PHE A 258 1.16 17.37 -7.85
N HIS A 259 2.31 18.00 -7.65
CA HIS A 259 3.22 18.43 -8.71
C HIS A 259 4.63 17.92 -8.40
N PRO A 260 4.91 16.63 -8.61
CA PRO A 260 6.23 16.08 -8.34
C PRO A 260 7.25 16.67 -9.31
N ARG A 261 8.45 16.97 -8.78
CA ARG A 261 9.54 17.48 -9.60
C ARG A 261 9.91 16.46 -10.68
N ASN A 262 10.07 16.94 -11.93
CA ASN A 262 10.56 16.11 -13.01
C ASN A 262 12.06 15.87 -12.84
N ILE A 263 12.53 14.66 -13.15
CA ILE A 263 13.96 14.32 -13.04
C ILE A 263 14.82 15.13 -14.03
N CYS A 264 14.30 15.45 -15.21
CA CYS A 264 15.01 16.27 -16.18
C CYS A 264 15.28 17.68 -15.62
N ASP A 265 14.29 18.27 -14.94
CA ASP A 265 14.47 19.58 -14.30
C ASP A 265 15.49 19.48 -13.15
N ALA A 266 15.46 18.38 -12.40
CA ALA A 266 16.43 18.14 -11.34
C ALA A 266 17.86 18.00 -11.85
N ILE A 267 18.04 17.36 -13.00
CA ILE A 267 19.35 17.21 -13.66
C ILE A 267 19.84 18.58 -14.17
N ASN A 268 18.97 19.31 -14.88
CA ASN A 268 19.33 20.63 -15.44
C ASN A 268 19.67 21.69 -14.38
N GLU A 269 19.07 21.56 -13.19
CA GLU A 269 19.32 22.46 -12.06
C GLU A 269 20.44 21.95 -11.13
N ALA A 270 21.13 20.86 -11.49
CA ALA A 270 22.23 20.35 -10.69
C ALA A 270 23.38 21.41 -10.64
N PRO A 271 23.98 21.65 -9.45
CA PRO A 271 24.97 22.73 -9.28
C PRO A 271 26.38 22.29 -9.70
N PHE A 272 26.50 21.74 -10.90
CA PHE A 272 27.78 21.33 -11.49
C PHE A 272 28.01 22.06 -12.81
N ASP A 273 29.22 22.54 -13.02
CA ASP A 273 29.66 23.06 -14.30
C ASP A 273 29.96 21.90 -15.25
N GLU A 274 29.58 22.06 -16.54
CA GLU A 274 29.86 21.07 -17.61
C GLU A 274 31.00 21.49 -18.50
#